data_dd5f9e536fc1ee9dd52929d3e44ca847
#
_entry.id   dd5f9e536fc1ee9dd52929d3e44ca847
#
_cell.length_a   1.000
_cell.length_b   1.000
_cell.length_c   1.000
_cell.angle_alpha   90.00
_cell.angle_beta   90.00
_cell.angle_gamma   90.00
#
_symmetry.space_group_name_H-M   'P 1'
#
loop_
_entity.id
_entity.type
_entity.pdbx_description
1 polymer ?
#
loop_
_entity_poly.entity_id
_entity_poly.type
_entity_poly.pdbx_seq_one_letter_code
_entity_poly.pdbx_strand_id
1 'polypeptide(L)'
;MAEDALCTIMFTSGTTGKSKGVMLTQNNLAENATCLDMKIGPHTVILSVLPIHHAYCLSMDILKGISLGSVICINDSIMRMAKNIQLFTPDMILMVPLMIETFARKLEEVRAAGLPAEPVRKKMFGERLHTICSGGAYLNPDYVDLFAEFGITILQGYGMTECSPVISTNLSWDIRKNSVGKLMPNCEAKTVDGELFVRGTSVMQGYYKMPKETEETLSDGWLHTGDLGYVDEDGYIYLTGRRKNLIITKNGENVSPEELENALSVNHLIKEIIVRESEGVIEAEIFPDREYAQNTGIADIRPALQALIDEYNVNAPAYKRIYSIKVRESEFEKTASRKIKRS
;
A
#
# COMPACT_ATOMS: atom_id res chain seq x y z
N MET A 1 -27.27 -21.30 1.71
CA MET A 1 -27.47 -19.86 1.48
C MET A 1 -27.18 -19.58 0.02
N ALA A 2 -27.85 -18.60 -0.59
CA ALA A 2 -27.54 -18.27 -1.98
C ALA A 2 -26.12 -17.65 -2.03
N GLU A 3 -25.31 -18.04 -3.03
CA GLU A 3 -23.93 -17.55 -3.21
C GLU A 3 -23.85 -16.03 -3.28
N ASP A 4 -24.87 -15.40 -3.88
CA ASP A 4 -24.98 -13.94 -4.01
C ASP A 4 -25.66 -13.25 -2.81
N ALA A 5 -25.87 -13.95 -1.69
CA ALA A 5 -26.43 -13.31 -0.50
C ALA A 5 -25.44 -12.27 0.05
N LEU A 6 -25.97 -11.07 0.38
CA LEU A 6 -25.19 -10.04 1.06
C LEU A 6 -24.61 -10.60 2.36
N CYS A 7 -23.29 -10.56 2.50
CA CYS A 7 -22.57 -11.07 3.66
C CYS A 7 -22.19 -9.95 4.62
N THR A 8 -21.66 -8.85 4.09
CA THR A 8 -21.19 -7.74 4.91
C THR A 8 -21.30 -6.40 4.19
N ILE A 9 -21.39 -5.34 4.98
CA ILE A 9 -21.28 -3.96 4.52
C ILE A 9 -20.05 -3.36 5.19
N MET A 10 -19.04 -3.02 4.40
CA MET A 10 -17.80 -2.43 4.88
C MET A 10 -17.75 -0.95 4.55
N PHE A 11 -17.56 -0.11 5.55
CA PHE A 11 -17.51 1.33 5.35
C PHE A 11 -16.08 1.77 4.99
N THR A 12 -15.98 2.51 3.88
CA THR A 12 -14.74 3.16 3.46
C THR A 12 -14.86 4.67 3.67
N SER A 13 -13.76 5.33 4.02
CA SER A 13 -13.68 6.78 4.00
C SER A 13 -13.69 7.23 2.55
N GLY A 14 -14.88 7.51 2.01
CA GLY A 14 -15.03 8.02 0.65
C GLY A 14 -14.21 9.29 0.42
N THR A 15 -13.76 9.47 -0.81
CA THR A 15 -12.98 10.66 -1.24
C THR A 15 -13.76 11.97 -1.14
N THR A 16 -15.09 11.89 -1.03
CA THR A 16 -16.02 13.02 -0.89
C THR A 16 -16.33 13.37 0.56
N GLY A 17 -15.63 12.77 1.54
CA GLY A 17 -15.85 12.98 2.97
C GLY A 17 -17.02 12.19 3.58
N LYS A 18 -17.93 11.61 2.77
CA LYS A 18 -18.97 10.71 3.24
C LYS A 18 -18.50 9.27 3.15
N SER A 19 -18.62 8.52 4.25
CA SER A 19 -18.35 7.09 4.25
C SER A 19 -19.32 6.36 3.33
N LYS A 20 -18.80 5.47 2.48
CA LYS A 20 -19.58 4.61 1.58
C LYS A 20 -19.62 3.19 2.13
N GLY A 21 -20.79 2.58 2.22
CA GLY A 21 -20.96 1.19 2.65
C GLY A 21 -20.84 0.23 1.46
N VAL A 22 -19.72 -0.41 1.30
CA VAL A 22 -19.46 -1.39 0.24
C VAL A 22 -20.19 -2.69 0.57
N MET A 23 -21.08 -3.13 -0.31
CA MET A 23 -21.86 -4.37 -0.15
C MET A 23 -21.13 -5.56 -0.77
N LEU A 24 -20.69 -6.50 0.07
CA LEU A 24 -19.99 -7.70 -0.35
C LEU A 24 -20.81 -8.96 -0.08
N THR A 25 -20.89 -9.83 -1.07
CA THR A 25 -21.54 -11.14 -0.97
C THR A 25 -20.62 -12.18 -0.35
N GLN A 26 -21.20 -13.33 0.02
CA GLN A 26 -20.40 -14.49 0.43
C GLN A 26 -19.46 -14.95 -0.68
N ASN A 27 -19.94 -14.95 -1.92
CA ASN A 27 -19.14 -15.34 -3.08
C ASN A 27 -17.96 -14.37 -3.30
N ASN A 28 -18.19 -13.05 -3.23
CA ASN A 28 -17.10 -12.08 -3.38
C ASN A 28 -15.94 -12.36 -2.42
N LEU A 29 -16.26 -12.57 -1.15
CA LEU A 29 -15.25 -12.82 -0.11
C LEU A 29 -14.58 -14.18 -0.25
N ALA A 30 -15.36 -15.25 -0.53
CA ALA A 30 -14.85 -16.60 -0.68
C ALA A 30 -13.90 -16.70 -1.88
N GLU A 31 -14.33 -16.19 -3.05
CA GLU A 31 -13.52 -16.16 -4.27
C GLU A 31 -12.22 -15.40 -4.07
N ASN A 32 -12.27 -14.19 -3.47
CA ASN A 32 -11.07 -13.42 -3.21
C ASN A 32 -10.10 -14.13 -2.26
N ALA A 33 -10.61 -14.81 -1.25
CA ALA A 33 -9.78 -15.53 -0.28
C ALA A 33 -9.19 -16.85 -0.86
N THR A 34 -9.83 -17.49 -1.83
CA THR A 34 -9.46 -18.86 -2.23
C THR A 34 -8.96 -19.02 -3.66
N CYS A 35 -9.22 -18.07 -4.57
CA CYS A 35 -8.90 -18.18 -6.00
C CYS A 35 -7.39 -18.32 -6.30
N LEU A 36 -6.51 -17.90 -5.39
CA LEU A 36 -5.06 -17.93 -5.58
C LEU A 36 -4.40 -18.90 -4.60
N ASP A 37 -3.68 -19.89 -5.12
CA ASP A 37 -2.77 -20.72 -4.34
C ASP A 37 -1.45 -19.97 -4.11
N MET A 38 -1.22 -19.52 -2.90
CA MET A 38 0.03 -18.85 -2.48
C MET A 38 1.11 -19.86 -2.03
N LYS A 39 0.88 -21.15 -2.21
CA LYS A 39 1.75 -22.25 -1.71
C LYS A 39 2.00 -22.17 -0.20
N ILE A 40 0.99 -21.71 0.54
CA ILE A 40 0.99 -21.67 1.99
C ILE A 40 0.38 -23.00 2.49
N GLY A 41 1.14 -23.73 3.30
CA GLY A 41 0.70 -25.02 3.82
C GLY A 41 -0.25 -24.89 5.02
N PRO A 42 -0.94 -25.98 5.39
CA PRO A 42 -1.70 -26.06 6.63
C PRO A 42 -0.76 -25.87 7.83
N HIS A 43 -1.32 -25.38 8.94
CA HIS A 43 -0.60 -25.04 10.17
C HIS A 43 0.38 -23.86 10.08
N THR A 44 0.40 -23.13 8.95
CA THR A 44 1.11 -21.84 8.86
C THR A 44 0.60 -20.91 9.94
N VAL A 45 1.49 -20.31 10.71
CA VAL A 45 1.14 -19.36 11.77
C VAL A 45 1.08 -17.96 11.17
N ILE A 46 -0.10 -17.35 11.20
CA ILE A 46 -0.36 -15.98 10.75
C ILE A 46 -0.53 -15.10 11.98
N LEU A 47 0.26 -14.03 12.10
CA LEU A 47 -0.01 -12.99 13.09
C LEU A 47 -0.82 -11.87 12.45
N SER A 48 -2.09 -11.78 12.79
CA SER A 48 -3.00 -10.75 12.31
C SER A 48 -2.82 -9.47 13.12
N VAL A 49 -2.23 -8.44 12.51
CA VAL A 49 -1.92 -7.14 13.15
C VAL A 49 -2.82 -6.00 12.66
N LEU A 50 -3.55 -6.22 11.59
CA LEU A 50 -4.47 -5.24 11.01
C LEU A 50 -5.86 -5.35 11.65
N PRO A 51 -6.64 -4.25 11.68
CA PRO A 51 -7.99 -4.29 12.21
C PRO A 51 -8.92 -5.20 11.39
N ILE A 52 -9.65 -6.09 12.05
CA ILE A 52 -10.54 -7.08 11.40
C ILE A 52 -11.68 -6.45 10.58
N HIS A 53 -12.05 -5.21 10.88
CA HIS A 53 -13.06 -4.47 10.14
C HIS A 53 -12.58 -3.93 8.79
N HIS A 54 -11.29 -4.07 8.47
CA HIS A 54 -10.76 -3.80 7.14
C HIS A 54 -10.79 -5.06 6.26
N ALA A 55 -11.23 -4.89 5.01
CA ALA A 55 -11.36 -5.99 4.05
C ALA A 55 -10.07 -6.80 3.91
N TYR A 56 -8.90 -6.15 3.95
CA TYR A 56 -7.61 -6.83 3.79
C TYR A 56 -7.34 -7.83 4.92
N CYS A 57 -7.59 -7.44 6.18
CA CYS A 57 -7.47 -8.36 7.32
C CYS A 57 -8.51 -9.47 7.24
N LEU A 58 -9.80 -9.12 7.05
CA LEU A 58 -10.87 -10.11 6.99
C LEU A 58 -10.62 -11.16 5.92
N SER A 59 -10.32 -10.75 4.69
CA SER A 59 -10.14 -11.70 3.58
C SER A 59 -8.82 -12.46 3.66
N MET A 60 -7.70 -11.79 3.92
CA MET A 60 -6.37 -12.39 3.77
C MET A 60 -5.80 -13.00 5.06
N ASP A 61 -6.07 -12.45 6.25
CA ASP A 61 -5.67 -13.11 7.49
C ASP A 61 -6.71 -14.14 7.93
N ILE A 62 -7.99 -13.76 7.94
CA ILE A 62 -9.02 -14.59 8.57
C ILE A 62 -9.58 -15.63 7.59
N LEU A 63 -10.23 -15.20 6.48
CA LEU A 63 -10.92 -16.14 5.59
C LEU A 63 -9.93 -17.04 4.84
N LYS A 64 -8.84 -16.47 4.31
CA LYS A 64 -7.78 -17.26 3.68
C LYS A 64 -7.09 -18.17 4.69
N GLY A 65 -6.77 -17.68 5.88
CA GLY A 65 -6.17 -18.50 6.95
C GLY A 65 -7.06 -19.69 7.33
N ILE A 66 -8.37 -19.48 7.48
CA ILE A 66 -9.33 -20.56 7.74
C ILE A 66 -9.35 -21.55 6.57
N SER A 67 -9.40 -21.07 5.33
CA SER A 67 -9.44 -21.94 4.13
C SER A 67 -8.21 -22.83 3.99
N LEU A 68 -7.07 -22.38 4.52
CA LEU A 68 -5.79 -23.11 4.47
C LEU A 68 -5.54 -24.00 5.72
N GLY A 69 -6.40 -23.93 6.74
CA GLY A 69 -6.14 -24.60 8.02
C GLY A 69 -4.96 -23.99 8.79
N SER A 70 -4.75 -22.69 8.66
CA SER A 70 -3.69 -21.94 9.33
C SER A 70 -4.01 -21.69 10.82
N VAL A 71 -2.97 -21.44 11.60
CA VAL A 71 -3.12 -20.95 12.97
C VAL A 71 -3.12 -19.42 12.94
N ILE A 72 -4.26 -18.82 13.31
CA ILE A 72 -4.44 -17.37 13.28
C ILE A 72 -4.26 -16.82 14.68
N CYS A 73 -3.17 -16.07 14.91
CA CYS A 73 -2.88 -15.36 16.14
C CYS A 73 -3.32 -13.90 16.00
N ILE A 74 -4.23 -13.44 16.85
CA ILE A 74 -4.73 -12.06 16.80
C ILE A 74 -3.85 -11.18 17.68
N ASN A 75 -3.28 -10.13 17.09
CA ASN A 75 -2.50 -9.15 17.83
C ASN A 75 -3.43 -8.21 18.60
N ASP A 76 -3.21 -8.08 19.90
CA ASP A 76 -4.06 -7.29 20.78
C ASP A 76 -3.79 -5.76 20.71
N SER A 77 -2.58 -5.39 20.31
CA SER A 77 -2.18 -3.98 20.19
C SER A 77 -0.95 -3.82 19.31
N ILE A 78 -0.93 -2.77 18.47
CA ILE A 78 0.26 -2.40 17.69
C ILE A 78 1.50 -2.20 18.56
N MET A 79 1.34 -1.66 19.78
CA MET A 79 2.44 -1.46 20.73
C MET A 79 3.06 -2.78 21.22
N ARG A 80 2.31 -3.88 21.11
CA ARG A 80 2.78 -5.22 21.50
C ARG A 80 3.22 -6.08 20.32
N MET A 81 3.12 -5.57 19.11
CA MET A 81 3.42 -6.34 17.89
C MET A 81 4.80 -7.01 17.96
N ALA A 82 5.86 -6.30 18.32
CA ALA A 82 7.20 -6.87 18.44
C ALA A 82 7.27 -8.00 19.48
N LYS A 83 6.58 -7.84 20.62
CA LYS A 83 6.48 -8.90 21.65
C LYS A 83 5.69 -10.09 21.14
N ASN A 84 4.59 -9.85 20.44
CA ASN A 84 3.72 -10.91 19.93
C ASN A 84 4.37 -11.68 18.76
N ILE A 85 5.20 -11.03 17.95
CA ILE A 85 6.05 -11.71 16.95
C ILE A 85 6.97 -12.75 17.65
N GLN A 86 7.61 -12.38 18.77
CA GLN A 86 8.46 -13.31 19.52
C GLN A 86 7.66 -14.41 20.20
N LEU A 87 6.47 -14.10 20.71
CA LEU A 87 5.62 -15.04 21.43
C LEU A 87 4.99 -16.10 20.52
N PHE A 88 4.42 -15.66 19.39
CA PHE A 88 3.69 -16.53 18.48
C PHE A 88 4.56 -17.11 17.36
N THR A 89 5.77 -16.56 17.16
CA THR A 89 6.71 -16.98 16.10
C THR A 89 6.02 -17.23 14.76
N PRO A 90 5.36 -16.19 14.18
CA PRO A 90 4.59 -16.38 12.97
C PRO A 90 5.48 -16.72 11.77
N ASP A 91 4.91 -17.39 10.78
CA ASP A 91 5.51 -17.61 9.47
C ASP A 91 5.25 -16.43 8.53
N MET A 92 4.08 -15.79 8.69
CA MET A 92 3.59 -14.73 7.83
C MET A 92 2.85 -13.63 8.60
N ILE A 93 3.00 -12.40 8.14
CA ILE A 93 2.30 -11.22 8.68
C ILE A 93 1.83 -10.33 7.52
N LEU A 94 0.59 -9.84 7.59
CA LEU A 94 0.11 -8.75 6.74
C LEU A 94 0.46 -7.41 7.39
N MET A 95 1.12 -6.53 6.65
CA MET A 95 1.50 -5.19 7.13
C MET A 95 1.12 -4.10 6.12
N VAL A 96 0.92 -2.90 6.62
CA VAL A 96 0.90 -1.69 5.77
C VAL A 96 2.32 -1.13 5.65
N PRO A 97 2.66 -0.40 4.57
CA PRO A 97 4.00 0.14 4.34
C PRO A 97 4.61 0.88 5.53
N LEU A 98 3.86 1.69 6.24
CA LEU A 98 4.34 2.42 7.42
C LEU A 98 4.90 1.49 8.53
N MET A 99 4.34 0.29 8.68
CA MET A 99 4.87 -0.70 9.63
C MET A 99 6.20 -1.27 9.10
N ILE A 100 6.27 -1.55 7.80
CA ILE A 100 7.48 -2.07 7.14
C ILE A 100 8.61 -1.05 7.24
N GLU A 101 8.34 0.23 6.97
CA GLU A 101 9.30 1.33 7.12
C GLU A 101 9.90 1.42 8.52
N THR A 102 9.08 1.20 9.55
CA THR A 102 9.54 1.20 10.94
C THR A 102 10.59 0.11 11.19
N PHE A 103 10.43 -1.06 10.59
CA PHE A 103 11.41 -2.14 10.65
C PHE A 103 12.59 -1.88 9.72
N ALA A 104 12.34 -1.37 8.51
CA ALA A 104 13.37 -1.06 7.51
C ALA A 104 14.46 -0.16 8.08
N ARG A 105 14.09 0.94 8.75
CA ARG A 105 15.05 1.86 9.40
C ARG A 105 16.02 1.13 10.33
N LYS A 106 15.51 0.19 11.15
CA LYS A 106 16.35 -0.61 12.04
C LYS A 106 17.24 -1.60 11.29
N LEU A 107 16.75 -2.18 10.20
CA LEU A 107 17.55 -3.07 9.36
C LEU A 107 18.67 -2.31 8.65
N GLU A 108 18.43 -1.08 8.20
CA GLU A 108 19.43 -0.20 7.61
C GLU A 108 20.55 0.17 8.61
N GLU A 109 20.17 0.51 9.85
CA GLU A 109 21.15 0.75 10.93
C GLU A 109 22.02 -0.49 11.18
N VAL A 110 21.40 -1.66 11.23
CA VAL A 110 22.09 -2.94 11.40
C VAL A 110 23.02 -3.25 10.25
N ARG A 111 22.56 -3.05 9.01
CA ARG A 111 23.35 -3.22 7.79
C ARG A 111 24.55 -2.27 7.78
N ALA A 112 24.34 -0.99 8.11
CA ALA A 112 25.41 0.00 8.18
C ALA A 112 26.45 -0.34 9.26
N ALA A 113 26.02 -0.94 10.38
CA ALA A 113 26.91 -1.40 11.44
C ALA A 113 27.64 -2.73 11.14
N GLY A 114 27.37 -3.35 9.99
CA GLY A 114 27.97 -4.63 9.58
C GLY A 114 27.60 -5.82 10.48
N LEU A 115 26.44 -5.75 11.18
CA LEU A 115 26.00 -6.81 12.06
C LEU A 115 25.44 -8.00 11.26
N PRO A 116 25.59 -9.25 11.76
CA PRO A 116 25.14 -10.44 11.05
C PRO A 116 23.60 -10.46 10.95
N ALA A 117 23.08 -10.74 9.74
CA ALA A 117 21.64 -10.64 9.43
C ALA A 117 20.79 -11.63 10.23
N GLU A 118 21.23 -12.91 10.35
CA GLU A 118 20.41 -13.97 10.96
C GLU A 118 20.11 -13.73 12.46
N PRO A 119 21.05 -13.41 13.34
CA PRO A 119 20.76 -13.09 14.73
C PRO A 119 19.83 -11.88 14.88
N VAL A 120 19.99 -10.87 14.03
CA VAL A 120 19.13 -9.69 14.02
C VAL A 120 17.72 -10.06 13.59
N ARG A 121 17.57 -10.82 12.49
CA ARG A 121 16.28 -11.33 12.03
C ARG A 121 15.55 -12.07 13.14
N LYS A 122 16.20 -13.04 13.78
CA LYS A 122 15.63 -13.81 14.90
C LYS A 122 15.17 -12.93 16.05
N LYS A 123 15.99 -11.94 16.41
CA LYS A 123 15.66 -10.99 17.49
C LYS A 123 14.50 -10.07 17.16
N MET A 124 14.38 -9.62 15.89
CA MET A 124 13.33 -8.68 15.47
C MET A 124 12.03 -9.39 15.07
N PHE A 125 12.13 -10.51 14.34
CA PHE A 125 11.02 -11.15 13.66
C PHE A 125 10.74 -12.58 14.12
N GLY A 126 11.47 -13.10 15.11
CA GLY A 126 11.34 -14.47 15.59
C GLY A 126 12.00 -15.49 14.66
N GLU A 127 11.87 -16.76 15.03
CA GLU A 127 12.59 -17.86 14.34
C GLU A 127 12.01 -18.17 12.95
N ARG A 128 10.70 -17.97 12.73
CA ARG A 128 9.97 -18.54 11.61
C ARG A 128 9.53 -17.54 10.55
N LEU A 129 9.47 -16.23 10.86
CA LEU A 129 8.96 -15.24 9.91
C LEU A 129 9.82 -15.22 8.64
N HIS A 130 9.19 -15.55 7.52
CA HIS A 130 9.81 -15.55 6.21
C HIS A 130 9.01 -14.76 5.16
N THR A 131 7.75 -14.38 5.45
CA THR A 131 6.89 -13.66 4.50
C THR A 131 6.17 -12.49 5.15
N ILE A 132 6.25 -11.33 4.53
CA ILE A 132 5.45 -10.16 4.84
C ILE A 132 4.64 -9.80 3.60
N CYS A 133 3.30 -9.76 3.72
CA CYS A 133 2.44 -9.27 2.66
C CYS A 133 2.17 -7.78 2.91
N SER A 134 2.45 -6.94 1.92
CA SER A 134 2.29 -5.48 1.97
C SER A 134 1.15 -5.01 1.08
N GLY A 135 0.27 -4.16 1.60
CA GLY A 135 -0.81 -3.59 0.82
C GLY A 135 -1.39 -2.31 1.43
N GLY A 136 -2.30 -1.67 0.69
CA GLY A 136 -3.05 -0.51 1.15
C GLY A 136 -2.41 0.85 0.92
N ALA A 137 -1.10 0.93 0.63
CA ALA A 137 -0.38 2.14 0.24
C ALA A 137 0.86 1.78 -0.58
N TYR A 138 1.54 2.79 -1.12
CA TYR A 138 2.82 2.61 -1.79
C TYR A 138 3.88 2.09 -0.80
N LEU A 139 4.71 1.15 -1.27
CA LEU A 139 5.90 0.67 -0.57
C LEU A 139 7.14 1.01 -1.39
N ASN A 140 8.16 1.58 -0.75
CA ASN A 140 9.45 1.77 -1.39
C ASN A 140 10.02 0.41 -1.86
N PRO A 141 10.29 0.22 -3.17
CA PRO A 141 10.79 -1.04 -3.71
C PRO A 141 12.11 -1.51 -3.09
N ASP A 142 12.95 -0.59 -2.60
CA ASP A 142 14.23 -0.91 -1.99
C ASP A 142 14.07 -1.72 -0.69
N TYR A 143 12.92 -1.60 -0.03
CA TYR A 143 12.63 -2.42 1.15
C TYR A 143 12.45 -3.90 0.80
N VAL A 144 12.03 -4.23 -0.42
CA VAL A 144 11.95 -5.63 -0.88
C VAL A 144 13.34 -6.26 -0.87
N ASP A 145 14.34 -5.55 -1.42
CA ASP A 145 15.72 -6.00 -1.44
C ASP A 145 16.33 -6.03 -0.02
N LEU A 146 16.11 -4.96 0.76
CA LEU A 146 16.61 -4.88 2.13
C LEU A 146 16.12 -6.05 3.00
N PHE A 147 14.83 -6.36 2.98
CA PHE A 147 14.29 -7.46 3.79
C PHE A 147 14.77 -8.83 3.28
N ALA A 148 14.99 -8.98 1.97
CA ALA A 148 15.54 -10.19 1.39
C ALA A 148 16.97 -10.48 1.89
N GLU A 149 17.80 -9.46 2.15
CA GLU A 149 19.12 -9.62 2.79
C GLU A 149 19.02 -10.26 4.19
N PHE A 150 17.88 -10.08 4.87
CA PHE A 150 17.58 -10.67 6.18
C PHE A 150 16.72 -11.95 6.08
N GLY A 151 16.56 -12.52 4.87
CA GLY A 151 15.82 -13.76 4.65
C GLY A 151 14.30 -13.62 4.79
N ILE A 152 13.75 -12.41 4.61
CA ILE A 152 12.33 -12.12 4.64
C ILE A 152 11.86 -11.67 3.26
N THR A 153 10.86 -12.34 2.73
CA THR A 153 10.25 -12.00 1.43
C THR A 153 9.11 -11.02 1.64
N ILE A 154 9.13 -9.88 0.96
CA ILE A 154 7.99 -8.95 0.92
C ILE A 154 7.20 -9.19 -0.36
N LEU A 155 5.91 -9.46 -0.21
CA LEU A 155 4.95 -9.62 -1.29
C LEU A 155 4.01 -8.40 -1.33
N GLN A 156 4.21 -7.53 -2.32
CA GLN A 156 3.34 -6.38 -2.52
C GLN A 156 2.04 -6.83 -3.19
N GLY A 157 0.91 -6.28 -2.73
CA GLY A 157 -0.40 -6.48 -3.31
C GLY A 157 -1.16 -5.16 -3.45
N TYR A 158 -2.11 -5.14 -4.37
CA TYR A 158 -3.00 -4.03 -4.63
C TYR A 158 -4.45 -4.46 -4.54
N GLY A 159 -5.28 -3.56 -4.05
CA GLY A 159 -6.70 -3.77 -3.98
C GLY A 159 -7.45 -2.66 -3.29
N MET A 160 -8.76 -2.83 -3.25
CA MET A 160 -9.69 -1.90 -2.62
C MET A 160 -10.89 -2.67 -2.06
N THR A 161 -11.56 -2.11 -1.08
CA THR A 161 -12.72 -2.77 -0.42
C THR A 161 -13.77 -3.20 -1.43
N GLU A 162 -13.98 -2.41 -2.48
CA GLU A 162 -14.90 -2.66 -3.59
C GLU A 162 -14.55 -3.93 -4.41
N CYS A 163 -13.37 -4.53 -4.17
CA CYS A 163 -12.93 -5.80 -4.81
C CYS A 163 -12.53 -6.89 -3.80
N SER A 164 -13.00 -6.86 -2.57
CA SER A 164 -13.01 -7.91 -1.51
C SER A 164 -11.69 -8.39 -0.88
N PRO A 165 -10.53 -7.74 -0.83
CA PRO A 165 -10.14 -6.51 -1.49
C PRO A 165 -9.11 -6.70 -2.61
N VAL A 166 -8.47 -7.90 -2.76
CA VAL A 166 -7.23 -8.08 -3.55
C VAL A 166 -7.54 -8.15 -5.03
N ILE A 167 -6.89 -7.28 -5.80
CA ILE A 167 -6.93 -7.23 -7.26
C ILE A 167 -5.66 -7.88 -7.84
N SER A 168 -4.50 -7.63 -7.22
CA SER A 168 -3.23 -8.23 -7.63
C SER A 168 -2.30 -8.47 -6.44
N THR A 169 -1.37 -9.41 -6.59
CA THR A 169 -0.33 -9.67 -5.58
C THR A 169 0.91 -10.27 -6.23
N ASN A 170 2.09 -9.95 -5.69
CA ASN A 170 3.32 -10.68 -6.00
C ASN A 170 3.27 -12.08 -5.35
N LEU A 171 3.94 -13.02 -5.96
CA LEU A 171 4.08 -14.39 -5.48
C LEU A 171 5.54 -14.66 -5.11
N SER A 172 5.79 -15.47 -4.08
CA SER A 172 7.15 -15.70 -3.56
C SER A 172 8.14 -16.28 -4.60
N TRP A 173 7.63 -16.88 -5.66
CA TRP A 173 8.43 -17.43 -6.78
C TRP A 173 8.41 -16.55 -8.03
N ASP A 174 7.69 -15.43 -8.02
CA ASP A 174 7.54 -14.53 -9.17
C ASP A 174 7.30 -13.09 -8.66
N ILE A 175 8.38 -12.42 -8.25
CA ILE A 175 8.34 -11.08 -7.64
C ILE A 175 8.85 -10.05 -8.64
N ARG A 176 8.03 -9.00 -8.87
CA ARG A 176 8.46 -7.77 -9.54
C ARG A 176 8.34 -6.61 -8.57
N LYS A 177 9.46 -6.19 -7.99
CA LYS A 177 9.49 -5.23 -6.88
C LYS A 177 8.89 -3.86 -7.17
N ASN A 178 8.86 -3.45 -8.45
CA ASN A 178 8.26 -2.17 -8.87
C ASN A 178 6.79 -2.30 -9.25
N SER A 179 6.21 -3.50 -9.18
CA SER A 179 4.81 -3.76 -9.44
C SER A 179 4.06 -4.11 -8.17
N VAL A 180 2.75 -3.93 -8.19
CA VAL A 180 1.85 -4.39 -7.11
C VAL A 180 1.38 -5.83 -7.34
N GLY A 181 2.11 -6.57 -8.19
CA GLY A 181 1.93 -7.99 -8.43
C GLY A 181 1.04 -8.32 -9.62
N LYS A 182 0.87 -9.61 -9.83
CA LYS A 182 0.09 -10.18 -10.92
C LYS A 182 -1.40 -10.16 -10.60
N LEU A 183 -2.21 -9.91 -11.61
CA LEU A 183 -3.67 -9.93 -11.51
C LEU A 183 -4.18 -11.24 -10.90
N MET A 184 -5.15 -11.16 -9.99
CA MET A 184 -5.79 -12.33 -9.38
C MET A 184 -6.52 -13.16 -10.44
N PRO A 185 -6.50 -14.53 -10.33
CA PRO A 185 -7.08 -15.42 -11.33
C PRO A 185 -8.58 -15.21 -11.60
N ASN A 186 -9.31 -14.69 -10.61
CA ASN A 186 -10.75 -14.43 -10.69
C ASN A 186 -11.07 -12.98 -11.11
N CYS A 187 -10.07 -12.22 -11.57
CA CYS A 187 -10.19 -10.85 -12.01
C CYS A 187 -9.69 -10.69 -13.44
N GLU A 188 -10.31 -9.75 -14.15
CA GLU A 188 -9.85 -9.20 -15.41
C GLU A 188 -9.57 -7.70 -15.21
N ALA A 189 -8.55 -7.18 -15.86
CA ALA A 189 -8.23 -5.76 -15.81
C ALA A 189 -7.97 -5.20 -17.21
N LYS A 190 -8.30 -3.93 -17.39
CA LYS A 190 -7.94 -3.14 -18.58
C LYS A 190 -7.58 -1.73 -18.15
N THR A 191 -6.84 -1.04 -19.01
CA THR A 191 -6.54 0.39 -18.85
C THR A 191 -7.29 1.20 -19.89
N VAL A 192 -8.01 2.23 -19.45
CA VAL A 192 -8.71 3.17 -20.33
C VAL A 192 -8.35 4.57 -19.86
N ASP A 193 -7.80 5.39 -20.76
CA ASP A 193 -7.31 6.75 -20.44
C ASP A 193 -6.40 6.80 -19.20
N GLY A 194 -5.56 5.77 -19.04
CA GLY A 194 -4.63 5.62 -17.92
C GLY A 194 -5.25 5.12 -16.62
N GLU A 195 -6.58 5.01 -16.51
CA GLU A 195 -7.26 4.44 -15.35
C GLU A 195 -7.40 2.92 -15.46
N LEU A 196 -7.20 2.22 -14.34
CA LEU A 196 -7.43 0.78 -14.21
C LEU A 196 -8.91 0.49 -13.99
N PHE A 197 -9.44 -0.41 -14.80
CA PHE A 197 -10.77 -0.96 -14.70
C PHE A 197 -10.66 -2.45 -14.35
N VAL A 198 -11.46 -2.92 -13.43
CA VAL A 198 -11.44 -4.31 -12.98
C VAL A 198 -12.84 -4.91 -13.04
N ARG A 199 -12.94 -6.17 -13.45
CA ARG A 199 -14.15 -6.98 -13.28
C ARG A 199 -13.79 -8.36 -12.78
N GLY A 200 -14.73 -9.05 -12.15
CA GLY A 200 -14.53 -10.41 -11.64
C GLY A 200 -15.46 -10.72 -10.47
N THR A 201 -15.37 -11.96 -10.00
CA THR A 201 -16.23 -12.48 -8.93
C THR A 201 -16.01 -11.81 -7.57
N SER A 202 -14.86 -11.14 -7.39
CA SER A 202 -14.56 -10.38 -6.17
C SER A 202 -15.17 -8.98 -6.11
N VAL A 203 -15.73 -8.47 -7.23
CA VAL A 203 -16.27 -7.10 -7.31
C VAL A 203 -17.59 -7.01 -6.54
N MET A 204 -17.75 -5.93 -5.77
CA MET A 204 -18.91 -5.64 -4.94
C MET A 204 -20.24 -5.61 -5.71
N GLN A 205 -21.35 -5.75 -4.98
CA GLN A 205 -22.70 -5.49 -5.55
C GLN A 205 -22.99 -4.01 -5.76
N GLY A 206 -22.32 -3.13 -5.02
CA GLY A 206 -22.52 -1.68 -5.04
C GLY A 206 -22.42 -1.06 -3.67
N TYR A 207 -22.79 0.22 -3.56
CA TYR A 207 -22.79 0.95 -2.30
C TYR A 207 -24.19 0.95 -1.65
N TYR A 208 -24.26 0.64 -0.38
CA TYR A 208 -25.51 0.57 0.38
C TYR A 208 -26.25 1.90 0.39
N LYS A 209 -27.48 1.90 -0.13
CA LYS A 209 -28.35 3.08 -0.26
C LYS A 209 -27.73 4.26 -1.03
N MET A 210 -26.80 3.97 -1.96
CA MET A 210 -26.13 4.98 -2.78
C MET A 210 -26.12 4.52 -4.27
N PRO A 211 -27.29 4.51 -4.93
CA PRO A 211 -27.42 3.98 -6.29
C PRO A 211 -26.65 4.83 -7.32
N LYS A 212 -26.61 6.14 -7.15
CA LYS A 212 -25.88 7.05 -8.05
C LYS A 212 -24.39 6.81 -8.01
N GLU A 213 -23.80 6.74 -6.81
CA GLU A 213 -22.36 6.44 -6.62
C GLU A 213 -22.03 5.03 -7.09
N THR A 214 -22.99 4.10 -6.99
CA THR A 214 -22.83 2.75 -7.53
C THR A 214 -22.74 2.78 -9.05
N GLU A 215 -23.66 3.46 -9.74
CA GLU A 215 -23.68 3.59 -11.19
C GLU A 215 -22.43 4.30 -11.72
N GLU A 216 -21.94 5.33 -11.01
CA GLU A 216 -20.69 6.04 -11.35
C GLU A 216 -19.45 5.15 -11.20
N THR A 217 -19.47 4.19 -10.26
CA THR A 217 -18.31 3.34 -9.92
C THR A 217 -18.37 1.99 -10.66
N LEU A 218 -19.57 1.47 -10.91
CA LEU A 218 -19.81 0.22 -11.63
C LEU A 218 -20.57 0.52 -12.91
N SER A 219 -19.91 0.55 -14.05
CA SER A 219 -20.54 0.73 -15.35
C SER A 219 -20.07 -0.32 -16.35
N ASP A 220 -20.99 -0.76 -17.21
CA ASP A 220 -20.73 -1.76 -18.26
C ASP A 220 -20.05 -3.06 -17.74
N GLY A 221 -20.34 -3.44 -16.48
CA GLY A 221 -19.76 -4.61 -15.82
C GLY A 221 -18.32 -4.42 -15.33
N TRP A 222 -17.81 -3.19 -15.29
CA TRP A 222 -16.47 -2.87 -14.82
C TRP A 222 -16.52 -1.97 -13.58
N LEU A 223 -15.64 -2.26 -12.63
CA LEU A 223 -15.31 -1.42 -11.50
C LEU A 223 -14.29 -0.37 -11.94
N HIS A 224 -14.65 0.90 -11.85
CA HIS A 224 -13.77 2.04 -12.02
C HIS A 224 -12.99 2.23 -10.72
N THR A 225 -11.69 1.90 -10.73
CA THR A 225 -10.89 1.93 -9.50
C THR A 225 -10.53 3.35 -9.06
N GLY A 226 -10.54 4.30 -9.99
CA GLY A 226 -10.01 5.64 -9.79
C GLY A 226 -8.48 5.67 -9.65
N ASP A 227 -7.81 4.52 -9.75
CA ASP A 227 -6.35 4.41 -9.72
C ASP A 227 -5.79 4.45 -11.14
N LEU A 228 -4.71 5.19 -11.33
CA LEU A 228 -3.98 5.26 -12.58
C LEU A 228 -2.89 4.20 -12.60
N GLY A 229 -2.71 3.60 -13.77
CA GLY A 229 -1.71 2.55 -13.94
C GLY A 229 -1.87 1.79 -15.23
N TYR A 230 -1.13 0.73 -15.37
CA TYR A 230 -1.21 -0.16 -16.52
C TYR A 230 -0.98 -1.62 -16.12
N VAL A 231 -1.41 -2.51 -16.99
CA VAL A 231 -1.15 -3.95 -16.91
C VAL A 231 -0.15 -4.29 -18.02
N ASP A 232 0.96 -4.94 -17.67
CA ASP A 232 1.92 -5.39 -18.69
C ASP A 232 1.46 -6.69 -19.38
N GLU A 233 2.22 -7.14 -20.39
CA GLU A 233 1.93 -8.34 -21.18
C GLU A 233 1.91 -9.64 -20.36
N ASP A 234 2.61 -9.66 -19.22
CA ASP A 234 2.65 -10.80 -18.29
C ASP A 234 1.56 -10.74 -17.20
N GLY A 235 0.73 -9.67 -17.21
CA GLY A 235 -0.39 -9.48 -16.28
C GLY A 235 -0.01 -8.83 -14.94
N TYR A 236 1.16 -8.18 -14.86
CA TYR A 236 1.56 -7.39 -13.69
C TYR A 236 0.98 -5.99 -13.74
N ILE A 237 0.52 -5.51 -12.58
CA ILE A 237 -0.06 -4.18 -12.43
C ILE A 237 0.99 -3.21 -11.89
N TYR A 238 1.08 -2.04 -12.52
CA TYR A 238 1.91 -0.91 -12.12
C TYR A 238 1.03 0.30 -11.87
N LEU A 239 1.06 0.81 -10.64
CA LEU A 239 0.29 2.01 -10.27
C LEU A 239 1.14 3.26 -10.47
N THR A 240 0.52 4.29 -11.05
CA THR A 240 1.17 5.57 -11.31
C THR A 240 0.52 6.74 -10.57
N GLY A 241 -0.64 6.53 -9.94
CA GLY A 241 -1.30 7.56 -9.12
C GLY A 241 -2.80 7.39 -9.00
N ARG A 242 -3.48 8.50 -8.70
CA ARG A 242 -4.94 8.59 -8.55
C ARG A 242 -5.52 9.62 -9.49
N ARG A 243 -6.54 9.23 -10.27
CA ARG A 243 -7.20 10.11 -11.27
C ARG A 243 -7.67 11.44 -10.68
N LYS A 244 -8.28 11.41 -9.50
CA LYS A 244 -8.80 12.59 -8.79
C LYS A 244 -7.73 13.54 -8.26
N ASN A 245 -6.49 13.08 -8.12
CA ASN A 245 -5.38 13.85 -7.57
C ASN A 245 -4.49 14.45 -8.67
N LEU A 246 -4.77 14.10 -9.96
CA LEU A 246 -3.98 14.63 -11.07
C LEU A 246 -3.90 16.15 -11.03
N ILE A 247 -2.68 16.65 -11.14
CA ILE A 247 -2.39 18.05 -11.37
C ILE A 247 -2.46 18.28 -12.88
N ILE A 248 -3.36 19.17 -13.31
CA ILE A 248 -3.43 19.58 -14.70
C ILE A 248 -2.61 20.87 -14.81
N THR A 249 -1.46 20.78 -15.49
CA THR A 249 -0.58 21.93 -15.67
C THR A 249 -1.21 22.97 -16.62
N LYS A 250 -0.69 24.20 -16.62
CA LYS A 250 -1.12 25.27 -17.52
C LYS A 250 -1.03 24.88 -19.00
N ASN A 251 -0.16 23.94 -19.34
CA ASN A 251 0.04 23.45 -20.70
C ASN A 251 -0.85 22.24 -21.04
N GLY A 252 -1.75 21.83 -20.11
CA GLY A 252 -2.66 20.69 -20.30
C GLY A 252 -2.03 19.33 -20.02
N GLU A 253 -0.80 19.27 -19.51
CA GLU A 253 -0.15 18.02 -19.12
C GLU A 253 -0.72 17.48 -17.80
N ASN A 254 -0.92 16.18 -17.72
CA ASN A 254 -1.36 15.49 -16.51
C ASN A 254 -0.15 15.02 -15.71
N VAL A 255 -0.05 15.45 -14.46
CA VAL A 255 1.01 15.05 -13.52
C VAL A 255 0.39 14.34 -12.33
N SER A 256 0.83 13.11 -12.06
CA SER A 256 0.46 12.40 -10.85
C SER A 256 1.31 12.91 -9.69
N PRO A 257 0.74 13.54 -8.67
CA PRO A 257 1.51 13.96 -7.51
C PRO A 257 2.11 12.78 -6.74
N GLU A 258 1.43 11.62 -6.74
CA GLU A 258 1.92 10.41 -6.08
C GLU A 258 3.24 9.92 -6.68
N GLU A 259 3.41 10.04 -7.99
CA GLU A 259 4.66 9.67 -8.67
C GLU A 259 5.84 10.50 -8.14
N LEU A 260 5.64 11.82 -7.98
CA LEU A 260 6.66 12.73 -7.48
C LEU A 260 6.94 12.48 -5.98
N GLU A 261 5.86 12.30 -5.21
CA GLU A 261 5.95 11.99 -3.77
C GLU A 261 6.70 10.70 -3.52
N ASN A 262 6.39 9.64 -4.28
CA ASN A 262 7.04 8.35 -4.16
C ASN A 262 8.52 8.44 -4.52
N ALA A 263 8.88 9.17 -5.57
CA ALA A 263 10.27 9.37 -5.98
C ALA A 263 11.10 10.12 -4.91
N LEU A 264 10.49 11.06 -4.20
CA LEU A 264 11.17 11.85 -3.18
C LEU A 264 11.18 11.20 -1.79
N SER A 265 10.13 10.45 -1.45
CA SER A 265 9.98 9.80 -0.14
C SER A 265 10.97 8.68 0.13
N VAL A 266 11.76 8.26 -0.86
CA VAL A 266 12.89 7.33 -0.65
C VAL A 266 14.01 7.96 0.19
N ASN A 267 14.07 9.30 0.27
CA ASN A 267 15.05 9.99 1.10
C ASN A 267 14.56 10.13 2.54
N HIS A 268 15.32 9.62 3.50
CA HIS A 268 14.96 9.59 4.91
C HIS A 268 14.80 10.97 5.58
N LEU A 269 15.30 12.05 4.95
CA LEU A 269 15.05 13.41 5.42
C LEU A 269 13.58 13.81 5.25
N ILE A 270 12.85 13.16 4.33
CA ILE A 270 11.44 13.41 4.04
C ILE A 270 10.59 12.40 4.82
N LYS A 271 9.97 12.84 5.93
CA LYS A 271 9.07 12.00 6.71
C LYS A 271 7.68 11.90 6.08
N GLU A 272 7.16 13.03 5.60
CA GLU A 272 5.88 13.10 4.91
C GLU A 272 5.95 14.16 3.81
N ILE A 273 5.27 13.92 2.70
CA ILE A 273 5.24 14.83 1.56
C ILE A 273 3.86 14.83 0.91
N ILE A 274 3.41 16.02 0.49
CA ILE A 274 2.30 16.20 -0.44
C ILE A 274 2.78 17.09 -1.57
N VAL A 275 2.57 16.65 -2.80
CA VAL A 275 2.79 17.46 -3.99
C VAL A 275 1.43 17.94 -4.50
N ARG A 276 1.35 19.24 -4.84
CA ARG A 276 0.13 19.87 -5.37
C ARG A 276 0.46 20.99 -6.34
N GLU A 277 -0.54 21.43 -7.06
CA GLU A 277 -0.47 22.70 -7.79
C GLU A 277 -0.71 23.84 -6.79
N SER A 278 0.14 24.85 -6.83
CA SER A 278 0.04 26.08 -6.06
C SER A 278 0.48 27.26 -6.93
N GLU A 279 -0.37 28.26 -7.11
CA GLU A 279 -0.11 29.46 -7.90
C GLU A 279 0.39 29.19 -9.35
N GLY A 280 -0.05 28.05 -9.91
CA GLY A 280 0.28 27.64 -11.27
C GLY A 280 1.62 26.94 -11.44
N VAL A 281 2.24 26.50 -10.34
CA VAL A 281 3.46 25.68 -10.32
C VAL A 281 3.27 24.45 -9.45
N ILE A 282 4.10 23.44 -9.64
CA ILE A 282 4.14 22.28 -8.79
C ILE A 282 4.93 22.64 -7.52
N GLU A 283 4.27 22.48 -6.37
CA GLU A 283 4.82 22.71 -5.03
C GLU A 283 4.88 21.40 -4.25
N ALA A 284 6.00 21.17 -3.55
CA ALA A 284 6.14 20.10 -2.57
C ALA A 284 6.01 20.66 -1.15
N GLU A 285 4.99 20.25 -0.41
CA GLU A 285 4.84 20.53 1.02
C GLU A 285 5.41 19.35 1.80
N ILE A 286 6.47 19.58 2.60
CA ILE A 286 7.30 18.53 3.21
C ILE A 286 7.32 18.68 4.72
N PHE A 287 7.01 17.60 5.45
CA PHE A 287 7.33 17.47 6.85
C PHE A 287 8.62 16.64 6.99
N PRO A 288 9.73 17.25 7.46
CA PRO A 288 11.03 16.61 7.52
C PRO A 288 11.18 15.68 8.73
N ASP A 289 12.03 14.67 8.61
CA ASP A 289 12.50 13.86 9.73
C ASP A 289 13.64 14.58 10.46
N ARG A 290 13.27 15.30 11.51
CA ARG A 290 14.23 16.09 12.31
C ARG A 290 15.21 15.22 13.10
N GLU A 291 14.78 14.02 13.51
CA GLU A 291 15.65 13.07 14.19
C GLU A 291 16.72 12.54 13.25
N TYR A 292 16.33 12.17 12.03
CA TYR A 292 17.28 11.78 10.98
C TYR A 292 18.27 12.92 10.68
N ALA A 293 17.78 14.16 10.54
CA ALA A 293 18.63 15.32 10.27
C ALA A 293 19.68 15.52 11.38
N GLN A 294 19.30 15.39 12.65
CA GLN A 294 20.22 15.49 13.79
C GLN A 294 21.26 14.38 13.78
N ASN A 295 20.82 13.13 13.56
CA ASN A 295 21.70 11.95 13.58
C ASN A 295 22.72 11.97 12.42
N THR A 296 22.40 12.62 11.30
CA THR A 296 23.28 12.74 10.12
C THR A 296 24.03 14.07 10.03
N GLY A 297 23.87 14.96 11.03
CA GLY A 297 24.60 16.23 11.10
C GLY A 297 24.09 17.30 10.13
N ILE A 298 22.85 17.19 9.63
CA ILE A 298 22.22 18.19 8.76
C ILE A 298 21.79 19.38 9.64
N ALA A 299 22.54 20.46 9.59
CA ALA A 299 22.29 21.65 10.41
C ALA A 299 21.11 22.49 9.91
N ASP A 300 20.97 22.63 8.60
CA ASP A 300 19.89 23.39 7.98
C ASP A 300 19.06 22.50 7.05
N ILE A 301 17.85 22.22 7.48
CA ILE A 301 16.94 21.28 6.79
C ILE A 301 16.44 21.86 5.46
N ARG A 302 16.17 23.17 5.38
CA ARG A 302 15.59 23.76 4.17
C ARG A 302 16.52 23.68 2.95
N PRO A 303 17.80 24.09 3.03
CA PRO A 303 18.75 23.89 1.93
C PRO A 303 18.97 22.42 1.57
N ALA A 304 18.97 21.51 2.55
CA ALA A 304 19.10 20.08 2.28
C ALA A 304 17.91 19.54 1.49
N LEU A 305 16.68 19.92 1.85
CA LEU A 305 15.48 19.56 1.09
C LEU A 305 15.49 20.20 -0.31
N GLN A 306 15.95 21.45 -0.44
CA GLN A 306 16.06 22.09 -1.76
C GLN A 306 17.03 21.33 -2.67
N ALA A 307 18.17 20.90 -2.14
CA ALA A 307 19.13 20.10 -2.91
C ALA A 307 18.53 18.79 -3.41
N LEU A 308 17.70 18.11 -2.62
CA LEU A 308 16.98 16.91 -3.06
C LEU A 308 16.00 17.19 -4.20
N ILE A 309 15.26 18.30 -4.11
CA ILE A 309 14.35 18.72 -5.17
C ILE A 309 15.13 19.10 -6.45
N ASP A 310 16.25 19.79 -6.31
CA ASP A 310 17.10 20.17 -7.46
C ASP A 310 17.68 18.92 -8.14
N GLU A 311 18.12 17.94 -7.38
CA GLU A 311 18.59 16.64 -7.90
C GLU A 311 17.48 15.90 -8.65
N TYR A 312 16.27 15.81 -8.08
CA TYR A 312 15.11 15.26 -8.75
C TYR A 312 14.82 16.01 -10.07
N ASN A 313 14.84 17.35 -10.04
CA ASN A 313 14.51 18.19 -11.18
C ASN A 313 15.50 18.07 -12.34
N VAL A 314 16.75 17.69 -12.08
CA VAL A 314 17.77 17.47 -13.14
C VAL A 314 17.29 16.41 -14.13
N ASN A 315 16.68 15.34 -13.62
CA ASN A 315 16.25 14.19 -14.43
C ASN A 315 14.76 14.25 -14.79
N ALA A 316 13.98 15.14 -14.17
CA ALA A 316 12.55 15.26 -14.39
C ALA A 316 12.22 16.02 -15.68
N PRO A 317 11.23 15.54 -16.49
CA PRO A 317 10.66 16.32 -17.57
C PRO A 317 10.17 17.69 -17.08
N ALA A 318 10.22 18.71 -17.93
CA ALA A 318 9.91 20.09 -17.55
C ALA A 318 8.55 20.24 -16.85
N TYR A 319 7.54 19.50 -17.32
CA TYR A 319 6.17 19.54 -16.77
C TYR A 319 6.02 18.83 -15.42
N LYS A 320 6.99 18.03 -14.99
CA LYS A 320 7.03 17.34 -13.67
C LYS A 320 7.95 18.02 -12.67
N ARG A 321 8.64 19.11 -13.03
CA ARG A 321 9.56 19.79 -12.13
C ARG A 321 8.83 20.47 -10.99
N ILE A 322 9.41 20.36 -9.79
CA ILE A 322 8.92 21.02 -8.58
C ILE A 322 9.63 22.36 -8.46
N TYR A 323 8.87 23.45 -8.40
CA TYR A 323 9.39 24.82 -8.40
C TYR A 323 9.33 25.50 -7.04
N SER A 324 8.55 24.95 -6.11
CA SER A 324 8.39 25.51 -4.77
C SER A 324 8.43 24.42 -3.73
N ILE A 325 9.06 24.73 -2.58
CA ILE A 325 9.00 23.89 -1.38
C ILE A 325 8.43 24.64 -0.21
N LYS A 326 7.56 23.98 0.55
CA LYS A 326 7.04 24.45 1.82
C LYS A 326 7.40 23.47 2.91
N VAL A 327 8.20 23.89 3.88
CA VAL A 327 8.62 23.05 5.01
C VAL A 327 7.61 23.19 6.14
N ARG A 328 7.09 22.05 6.62
CA ARG A 328 6.12 21.99 7.72
C ARG A 328 6.83 21.88 9.07
N GLU A 329 6.16 22.42 10.08
CA GLU A 329 6.56 22.25 11.48
C GLU A 329 5.88 21.06 12.18
N SER A 330 4.77 20.55 11.61
CA SER A 330 3.98 19.46 12.15
C SER A 330 3.56 18.47 11.07
N GLU A 331 3.30 17.22 11.47
CA GLU A 331 2.78 16.16 10.59
C GLU A 331 1.48 16.59 9.90
N PHE A 332 1.21 15.98 8.74
CA PHE A 332 -0.08 16.14 8.08
C PHE A 332 -1.20 15.48 8.87
N GLU A 333 -2.43 16.00 8.71
CA GLU A 333 -3.60 15.29 9.20
C GLU A 333 -3.76 13.95 8.51
N LYS A 334 -4.14 12.94 9.29
CA LYS A 334 -4.31 11.57 8.81
C LYS A 334 -5.73 11.07 8.99
N THR A 335 -6.13 10.15 8.13
CA THR A 335 -7.36 9.37 8.29
C THR A 335 -7.22 8.35 9.43
N ALA A 336 -8.32 7.69 9.81
CA ALA A 336 -8.28 6.58 10.78
C ALA A 336 -7.36 5.43 10.32
N SER A 337 -7.19 5.24 9.01
CA SER A 337 -6.25 4.29 8.41
C SER A 337 -4.83 4.84 8.24
N ARG A 338 -4.50 5.97 8.89
CA ARG A 338 -3.21 6.67 8.86
C ARG A 338 -2.73 7.17 7.50
N LYS A 339 -3.61 7.26 6.52
CA LYS A 339 -3.31 7.91 5.23
C LYS A 339 -3.36 9.43 5.39
N ILE A 340 -2.41 10.15 4.79
CA ILE A 340 -2.39 11.61 4.77
C ILE A 340 -3.66 12.11 4.05
N LYS A 341 -4.35 13.08 4.68
CA LYS A 341 -5.47 13.78 4.05
C LYS A 341 -4.93 14.84 3.10
N ARG A 342 -5.31 14.74 1.85
CA ARG A 342 -5.08 15.79 0.84
C ARG A 342 -6.25 16.76 0.93
N SER A 343 -6.16 17.77 1.75
CA SER A 343 -7.18 18.85 1.83
C SER A 343 -6.85 19.97 0.87
#